data_ff43c2f54e976a9adf80ed27130f540f
#
_entry.id   ff43c2f54e976a9adf80ed27130f540f
#
_cell.length_a   1.000
_cell.length_b   1.000
_cell.length_c   1.000
_cell.angle_alpha   90.00
_cell.angle_beta   90.00
_cell.angle_gamma   90.00
#
_symmetry.space_group_name_H-M   'P 1'
#
loop_
_entity.id
_entity.type
_entity.pdbx_description
1 polymer ?
#
loop_
_entity_poly.entity_id
_entity_poly.type
_entity_poly.pdbx_seq_one_letter_code
_entity_poly.pdbx_strand_id
1 'polypeptide(L)'
;MELQILDWIQQMRTPVGDVWMVFISRLGNAGMIWILFTCLLLMIPRTRRWGAALAAALCLDAIICNILLKPMVCRIRPCDVNQTVQLLIARPADYSFPSGHTAASFAAVAALYFAGAKKWWKITLPLAILMAFSRMYLYVHYPTDVLGGMIVGCAAGYFGNRLAAHLIRSWRPILIATGVCALVAFLYYRFC
;
A
#
# COMPACT_ATOMS: atom_id res chain seq x y z
N MET A 1 21.78 -12.68 -3.44
CA MET A 1 21.28 -12.50 -2.04
C MET A 1 19.76 -12.34 -1.95
N GLU A 2 19.12 -11.39 -2.61
CA GLU A 2 17.65 -11.17 -2.46
C GLU A 2 16.82 -12.37 -2.93
N LEU A 3 17.13 -12.96 -4.10
CA LEU A 3 16.46 -14.17 -4.58
C LEU A 3 16.61 -15.34 -3.60
N GLN A 4 17.79 -15.51 -2.98
CA GLN A 4 18.02 -16.54 -1.98
C GLN A 4 17.10 -16.41 -0.76
N ILE A 5 16.81 -15.16 -0.33
CA ILE A 5 15.83 -14.89 0.74
C ILE A 5 14.44 -15.33 0.29
N LEU A 6 14.05 -14.99 -0.93
CA LEU A 6 12.75 -15.39 -1.48
C LEU A 6 12.66 -16.90 -1.66
N ASP A 7 13.72 -17.55 -2.15
CA ASP A 7 13.79 -19.00 -2.31
C ASP A 7 13.68 -19.72 -0.95
N TRP A 8 14.32 -19.17 0.09
CA TRP A 8 14.18 -19.68 1.44
C TRP A 8 12.74 -19.55 1.96
N ILE A 9 12.05 -18.40 1.68
CA ILE A 9 10.63 -18.25 2.03
C ILE A 9 9.77 -19.28 1.26
N GLN A 10 10.10 -19.60 0.00
CA GLN A 10 9.37 -20.62 -0.77
C GLN A 10 9.46 -22.01 -0.15
N GLN A 11 10.60 -22.37 0.45
CA GLN A 11 10.78 -23.67 1.13
C GLN A 11 9.91 -23.80 2.39
N MET A 12 9.51 -22.70 3.00
CA MET A 12 8.63 -22.68 4.18
C MET A 12 7.14 -22.63 3.86
N ARG A 13 6.75 -22.68 2.59
CA ARG A 13 5.35 -22.61 2.20
C ARG A 13 4.56 -23.81 2.70
N THR A 14 3.32 -23.53 3.09
CA THR A 14 2.34 -24.54 3.49
C THR A 14 1.01 -24.24 2.80
N PRO A 15 0.14 -25.25 2.52
CA PRO A 15 -1.14 -25.02 1.91
C PRO A 15 -2.02 -23.99 2.65
N VAL A 16 -1.98 -24.01 3.97
CA VAL A 16 -2.70 -23.04 4.81
C VAL A 16 -2.09 -21.65 4.69
N GLY A 17 -0.75 -21.56 4.72
CA GLY A 17 -0.03 -20.29 4.52
C GLY A 17 -0.31 -19.67 3.15
N ASP A 18 -0.37 -20.50 2.10
CA ASP A 18 -0.68 -20.07 0.73
C ASP A 18 -2.05 -19.38 0.66
N VAL A 19 -3.08 -19.99 1.24
CA VAL A 19 -4.44 -19.41 1.27
C VAL A 19 -4.45 -18.07 2.00
N TRP A 20 -3.82 -17.99 3.19
CA TRP A 20 -3.77 -16.77 3.98
C TRP A 20 -2.97 -15.66 3.29
N MET A 21 -1.80 -15.96 2.72
CA MET A 21 -0.98 -14.94 2.06
C MET A 21 -1.63 -14.42 0.78
N VAL A 22 -2.30 -15.28 0.01
CA VAL A 22 -3.11 -14.85 -1.13
C VAL A 22 -4.28 -13.97 -0.68
N PHE A 23 -5.00 -14.36 0.38
CA PHE A 23 -6.12 -13.58 0.92
C PHE A 23 -5.67 -12.17 1.38
N ILE A 24 -4.61 -12.11 2.21
CA ILE A 24 -4.05 -10.83 2.69
C ILE A 24 -3.62 -9.96 1.51
N SER A 25 -2.91 -10.54 0.54
CA SER A 25 -2.48 -9.81 -0.65
C SER A 25 -3.67 -9.25 -1.45
N ARG A 26 -4.74 -10.04 -1.63
CA ARG A 26 -5.96 -9.59 -2.32
C ARG A 26 -6.66 -8.43 -1.64
N LEU A 27 -6.66 -8.37 -0.30
CA LEU A 27 -7.20 -7.22 0.44
C LEU A 27 -6.45 -5.92 0.11
N GLY A 28 -5.16 -6.03 -0.21
CA GLY A 28 -4.32 -4.89 -0.57
C GLY A 28 -4.36 -4.50 -2.05
N ASN A 29 -5.04 -5.28 -2.92
CA ASN A 29 -5.13 -4.96 -4.34
C ASN A 29 -5.70 -3.55 -4.53
N ALA A 30 -5.00 -2.74 -5.32
CA ALA A 30 -5.36 -1.34 -5.55
C ALA A 30 -5.53 -0.50 -4.28
N GLY A 31 -4.99 -0.94 -3.15
CA GLY A 31 -5.21 -0.28 -1.86
C GLY A 31 -6.66 -0.40 -1.34
N MET A 32 -7.46 -1.34 -1.84
CA MET A 32 -8.90 -1.41 -1.62
C MET A 32 -9.29 -1.38 -0.13
N ILE A 33 -8.62 -2.17 0.72
CA ILE A 33 -8.90 -2.17 2.15
C ILE A 33 -8.68 -0.78 2.77
N TRP A 34 -7.65 -0.05 2.34
CA TRP A 34 -7.32 1.28 2.85
C TRP A 34 -8.29 2.33 2.32
N ILE A 35 -8.76 2.19 1.08
CA ILE A 35 -9.79 3.07 0.49
C ILE A 35 -11.10 2.91 1.25
N LEU A 36 -11.56 1.67 1.44
CA LEU A 36 -12.78 1.38 2.21
C LEU A 36 -12.69 1.93 3.64
N PHE A 37 -11.53 1.74 4.28
CA PHE A 37 -11.29 2.27 5.61
C PHE A 37 -11.28 3.81 5.62
N THR A 38 -10.72 4.45 4.60
CA THR A 38 -10.76 5.90 4.41
C THR A 38 -12.21 6.41 4.31
N CYS A 39 -13.01 5.77 3.46
CA CYS A 39 -14.43 6.13 3.30
C CYS A 39 -15.18 6.02 4.63
N LEU A 40 -14.98 4.92 5.37
CA LEU A 40 -15.59 4.73 6.69
C LEU A 40 -15.22 5.85 7.66
N LEU A 41 -13.92 6.20 7.73
CA LEU A 41 -13.47 7.29 8.61
C LEU A 41 -14.02 8.66 8.20
N LEU A 42 -14.23 8.91 6.92
CA LEU A 42 -14.79 10.15 6.40
C LEU A 42 -16.30 10.28 6.68
N MET A 43 -17.03 9.16 6.70
CA MET A 43 -18.47 9.15 6.99
C MET A 43 -18.76 9.51 8.45
N ILE A 44 -17.87 9.20 9.38
CA ILE A 44 -18.05 9.44 10.81
C ILE A 44 -17.47 10.83 11.18
N PRO A 45 -18.27 11.82 11.63
CA PRO A 45 -17.80 13.18 11.89
C PRO A 45 -16.60 13.26 12.84
N ARG A 46 -16.52 12.40 13.85
CA ARG A 46 -15.43 12.40 14.85
C ARG A 46 -14.08 11.93 14.28
N THR A 47 -14.09 11.18 13.18
CA THR A 47 -12.89 10.57 12.58
C THR A 47 -12.51 11.19 11.23
N ARG A 48 -13.28 12.13 10.72
CA ARG A 48 -13.06 12.76 9.39
C ARG A 48 -11.65 13.29 9.19
N ARG A 49 -11.04 13.88 10.21
CA ARG A 49 -9.65 14.34 10.13
C ARG A 49 -8.66 13.21 9.86
N TRP A 50 -8.90 12.01 10.42
CA TRP A 50 -8.07 10.84 10.18
C TRP A 50 -8.30 10.29 8.77
N GLY A 51 -9.58 10.25 8.35
CA GLY A 51 -9.94 9.87 6.99
C GLY A 51 -9.31 10.79 5.94
N ALA A 52 -9.33 12.10 6.16
CA ALA A 52 -8.71 13.06 5.24
C ALA A 52 -7.18 12.90 5.18
N ALA A 53 -6.53 12.67 6.33
CA ALA A 53 -5.10 12.40 6.37
C ALA A 53 -4.74 11.11 5.61
N LEU A 54 -5.51 10.05 5.82
CA LEU A 54 -5.35 8.78 5.12
C LEU A 54 -5.61 8.93 3.62
N ALA A 55 -6.66 9.64 3.21
CA ALA A 55 -6.96 9.93 1.82
C ALA A 55 -5.78 10.64 1.11
N ALA A 56 -5.28 11.73 1.71
CA ALA A 56 -4.15 12.47 1.16
C ALA A 56 -2.88 11.62 1.09
N ALA A 57 -2.64 10.77 2.10
CA ALA A 57 -1.50 9.86 2.11
C ALA A 57 -1.56 8.83 0.99
N LEU A 58 -2.72 8.19 0.76
CA LEU A 58 -2.90 7.21 -0.31
C LEU A 58 -2.76 7.85 -1.69
N CYS A 59 -3.21 9.10 -1.87
CA CYS A 59 -3.00 9.83 -3.11
C CYS A 59 -1.52 10.12 -3.37
N LEU A 60 -0.80 10.62 -2.36
CA LEU A 60 0.63 10.88 -2.48
C LEU A 60 1.39 9.59 -2.76
N ASP A 61 1.06 8.51 -2.07
CA ASP A 61 1.64 7.19 -2.30
C ASP A 61 1.42 6.72 -3.73
N ALA A 62 0.18 6.77 -4.23
CA ALA A 62 -0.16 6.35 -5.59
C ALA A 62 0.62 7.15 -6.65
N ILE A 63 0.77 8.47 -6.46
CA ILE A 63 1.55 9.33 -7.35
C ILE A 63 3.04 8.95 -7.29
N ILE A 64 3.61 8.88 -6.09
CA ILE A 64 5.04 8.62 -5.92
C ILE A 64 5.40 7.22 -6.41
N CYS A 65 4.65 6.20 -6.01
CA CYS A 65 4.96 4.82 -6.38
C CYS A 65 4.69 4.54 -7.86
N ASN A 66 3.48 4.81 -8.35
CA ASN A 66 3.06 4.31 -9.66
C ASN A 66 3.41 5.25 -10.81
N ILE A 67 3.37 6.58 -10.58
CA ILE A 67 3.63 7.56 -11.64
C ILE A 67 5.11 7.95 -11.70
N LEU A 68 5.79 8.02 -10.55
CA LEU A 68 7.18 8.47 -10.51
C LEU A 68 8.16 7.30 -10.41
N LEU A 69 8.16 6.55 -9.32
CA LEU A 69 9.24 5.60 -9.00
C LEU A 69 9.23 4.35 -9.90
N LYS A 70 8.08 3.73 -10.15
CA LYS A 70 8.03 2.53 -10.99
C LYS A 70 8.59 2.77 -12.40
N PRO A 71 8.16 3.80 -13.16
CA PRO A 71 8.70 4.05 -14.49
C PRO A 71 10.13 4.60 -14.48
N MET A 72 10.61 5.21 -13.38
CA MET A 72 11.99 5.67 -13.27
C MET A 72 12.97 4.54 -12.99
N VAL A 73 12.60 3.59 -12.14
CA VAL A 73 13.50 2.50 -11.73
C VAL A 73 13.42 1.29 -12.67
N CYS A 74 12.26 1.03 -13.27
CA CYS A 74 12.01 -0.06 -14.23
C CYS A 74 12.52 -1.43 -13.75
N ARG A 75 12.43 -1.73 -12.44
CA ARG A 75 12.96 -2.97 -11.87
C ARG A 75 12.14 -4.18 -12.29
N ILE A 76 12.79 -5.18 -12.85
CA ILE A 76 12.17 -6.47 -13.21
C ILE A 76 11.80 -7.22 -11.94
N ARG A 77 10.65 -7.88 -11.94
CA ARG A 77 10.15 -8.64 -10.77
C ARG A 77 10.91 -9.95 -10.56
N PRO A 78 11.01 -10.44 -9.31
CA PRO A 78 11.68 -11.72 -9.04
C PRO A 78 11.02 -12.89 -9.78
N CYS A 79 9.71 -12.89 -9.94
CA CYS A 79 8.96 -13.90 -10.70
C CYS A 79 9.23 -13.88 -12.21
N ASP A 80 9.73 -12.76 -12.75
CA ASP A 80 10.13 -12.66 -14.16
C ASP A 80 11.58 -13.09 -14.37
N VAL A 81 12.41 -12.94 -13.34
CA VAL A 81 13.80 -13.41 -13.34
C VAL A 81 13.85 -14.93 -13.11
N ASN A 82 13.12 -15.44 -12.13
CA ASN A 82 13.01 -16.86 -11.86
C ASN A 82 11.63 -17.38 -12.27
N GLN A 83 11.51 -17.82 -13.49
CA GLN A 83 10.26 -18.32 -14.07
C GLN A 83 9.89 -19.74 -13.64
N THR A 84 10.77 -20.43 -12.91
CA THR A 84 10.51 -21.80 -12.43
C THR A 84 9.57 -21.82 -11.21
N VAL A 85 9.39 -20.68 -10.53
CA VAL A 85 8.52 -20.58 -9.35
C VAL A 85 7.05 -20.57 -9.79
N GLN A 86 6.28 -21.50 -9.25
CA GLN A 86 4.83 -21.52 -9.45
C GLN A 86 4.16 -20.43 -8.61
N LEU A 87 3.63 -19.41 -9.27
CA LEU A 87 2.93 -18.30 -8.63
C LEU A 87 1.54 -18.72 -8.14
N LEU A 88 1.15 -18.20 -6.98
CA LEU A 88 -0.19 -18.40 -6.39
C LEU A 88 -1.20 -17.32 -6.83
N ILE A 89 -0.72 -16.28 -7.50
CA ILE A 89 -1.54 -15.16 -8.00
C ILE A 89 -1.18 -14.89 -9.46
N ALA A 90 -2.02 -14.14 -10.16
CA ALA A 90 -1.71 -13.69 -11.50
C ALA A 90 -0.40 -12.89 -11.50
N ARG A 91 0.43 -13.10 -12.54
CA ARG A 91 1.69 -12.37 -12.72
C ARG A 91 1.39 -10.88 -12.89
N PRO A 92 1.94 -10.02 -12.03
CA PRO A 92 1.74 -8.57 -12.20
C PRO A 92 2.42 -8.07 -13.47
N ALA A 93 1.80 -7.12 -14.16
CA ALA A 93 2.28 -6.58 -15.42
C ALA A 93 3.18 -5.32 -15.26
N ASP A 94 3.27 -4.79 -14.05
CA ASP A 94 4.01 -3.56 -13.74
C ASP A 94 5.38 -3.85 -13.10
N TYR A 95 6.22 -2.79 -12.94
CA TYR A 95 7.55 -2.88 -12.36
C TYR A 95 7.54 -3.21 -10.86
N SER A 96 8.67 -3.82 -10.40
CA SER A 96 8.81 -4.33 -9.04
C SER A 96 8.98 -3.24 -7.99
N PHE A 97 9.79 -2.21 -8.23
CA PHE A 97 10.16 -1.22 -7.23
C PHE A 97 9.38 0.09 -7.38
N PRO A 98 8.88 0.64 -6.28
CA PRO A 98 8.71 0.03 -4.96
C PRO A 98 7.45 -0.84 -4.88
N SER A 99 7.30 -1.61 -3.78
CA SER A 99 6.10 -2.40 -3.52
C SER A 99 4.91 -1.50 -3.16
N GLY A 100 3.94 -1.34 -4.09
CA GLY A 100 2.77 -0.50 -3.88
C GLY A 100 1.86 -0.99 -2.76
N HIS A 101 1.68 -2.31 -2.59
CA HIS A 101 0.93 -2.87 -1.46
C HIS A 101 1.53 -2.49 -0.11
N THR A 102 2.86 -2.58 -0.01
CA THR A 102 3.59 -2.19 1.20
C THR A 102 3.48 -0.69 1.42
N ALA A 103 3.70 0.10 0.39
CA ALA A 103 3.69 1.55 0.48
C ALA A 103 2.32 2.08 0.91
N ALA A 104 1.22 1.65 0.29
CA ALA A 104 -0.13 2.03 0.69
C ALA A 104 -0.44 1.61 2.15
N SER A 105 0.02 0.43 2.58
CA SER A 105 -0.21 -0.05 3.94
C SER A 105 0.55 0.77 4.98
N PHE A 106 1.81 1.09 4.73
CA PHE A 106 2.59 1.95 5.64
C PHE A 106 2.19 3.42 5.57
N ALA A 107 1.67 3.90 4.42
CA ALA A 107 1.04 5.22 4.32
C ALA A 107 -0.18 5.31 5.23
N ALA A 108 -1.01 4.27 5.28
CA ALA A 108 -2.15 4.21 6.18
C ALA A 108 -1.73 4.23 7.66
N VAL A 109 -0.76 3.42 8.05
CA VAL A 109 -0.23 3.40 9.43
C VAL A 109 0.31 4.77 9.83
N ALA A 110 1.18 5.36 9.00
CA ALA A 110 1.82 6.64 9.29
C ALA A 110 0.80 7.80 9.32
N ALA A 111 -0.13 7.85 8.37
CA ALA A 111 -1.19 8.86 8.36
C ALA A 111 -2.02 8.83 9.65
N LEU A 112 -2.44 7.64 10.09
CA LEU A 112 -3.20 7.46 11.33
C LEU A 112 -2.37 7.81 12.57
N TYR A 113 -1.09 7.46 12.60
CA TYR A 113 -0.18 7.79 13.68
C TYR A 113 -0.04 9.31 13.84
N PHE A 114 0.31 10.02 12.76
CA PHE A 114 0.51 11.47 12.78
C PHE A 114 -0.80 12.26 12.96
N ALA A 115 -1.94 11.71 12.53
CA ALA A 115 -3.26 12.28 12.78
C ALA A 115 -3.76 12.06 14.23
N GLY A 116 -3.00 11.36 15.07
CA GLY A 116 -3.32 11.12 16.48
C GLY A 116 -4.39 10.03 16.69
N ALA A 117 -4.59 9.15 15.75
CA ALA A 117 -5.53 8.02 15.84
C ALA A 117 -4.93 6.84 16.63
N LYS A 118 -4.67 7.06 17.95
CA LYS A 118 -3.83 6.20 18.82
C LYS A 118 -4.15 4.70 18.80
N LYS A 119 -5.42 4.31 18.66
CA LYS A 119 -5.83 2.88 18.60
C LYS A 119 -5.67 2.32 17.19
N TRP A 120 -6.01 3.09 16.17
CA TRP A 120 -6.10 2.63 14.79
C TRP A 120 -4.76 2.30 14.16
N TRP A 121 -3.73 3.13 14.35
CA TRP A 121 -2.41 2.82 13.81
C TRP A 121 -1.81 1.54 14.42
N LYS A 122 -2.13 1.23 15.71
CA LYS A 122 -1.67 -0.01 16.36
C LYS A 122 -2.32 -1.26 15.79
N ILE A 123 -3.58 -1.13 15.30
CA ILE A 123 -4.32 -2.23 14.66
C ILE A 123 -3.87 -2.39 13.21
N THR A 124 -3.64 -1.28 12.51
CA THR A 124 -3.25 -1.32 11.10
C THR A 124 -1.79 -1.74 10.89
N LEU A 125 -0.90 -1.53 11.85
CA LEU A 125 0.52 -1.89 11.75
C LEU A 125 0.76 -3.40 11.55
N PRO A 126 0.17 -4.32 12.34
CA PRO A 126 0.30 -5.75 12.08
C PRO A 126 -0.19 -6.16 10.70
N LEU A 127 -1.31 -5.59 10.25
CA LEU A 127 -1.83 -5.85 8.91
C LEU A 127 -0.87 -5.34 7.83
N ALA A 128 -0.26 -4.17 8.01
CA ALA A 128 0.73 -3.63 7.08
C ALA A 128 1.98 -4.52 6.99
N ILE A 129 2.45 -5.05 8.13
CA ILE A 129 3.57 -6.00 8.17
C ILE A 129 3.21 -7.30 7.45
N LEU A 130 2.03 -7.86 7.71
CA LEU A 130 1.55 -9.07 7.01
C LEU A 130 1.39 -8.82 5.51
N MET A 131 0.89 -7.65 5.12
CA MET A 131 0.79 -7.25 3.72
C MET A 131 2.17 -7.21 3.07
N ALA A 132 3.13 -6.56 3.69
CA ALA A 132 4.51 -6.48 3.22
C ALA A 132 5.15 -7.87 3.07
N PHE A 133 4.98 -8.74 4.08
CA PHE A 133 5.48 -10.11 4.05
C PHE A 133 4.81 -10.93 2.94
N SER A 134 3.49 -10.78 2.73
CA SER A 134 2.77 -11.51 1.69
C SER A 134 3.36 -11.28 0.30
N ARG A 135 3.93 -10.09 0.02
CA ARG A 135 4.50 -9.79 -1.30
C ARG A 135 5.81 -10.53 -1.57
N MET A 136 6.61 -10.78 -0.54
CA MET A 136 7.80 -11.63 -0.62
C MET A 136 7.40 -13.11 -0.68
N TYR A 137 6.44 -13.53 0.14
CA TYR A 137 5.90 -14.89 0.14
C TYR A 137 5.34 -15.31 -1.22
N LEU A 138 4.67 -14.39 -1.91
CA LEU A 138 4.11 -14.61 -3.24
C LEU A 138 5.15 -14.47 -4.38
N TYR A 139 6.40 -14.23 -4.04
CA TYR A 139 7.52 -14.11 -4.99
C TYR A 139 7.37 -12.97 -6.02
N VAL A 140 6.69 -11.90 -5.68
CA VAL A 140 6.42 -10.78 -6.62
C VAL A 140 7.18 -9.50 -6.31
N HIS A 141 7.84 -9.41 -5.16
CA HIS A 141 8.68 -8.29 -4.76
C HIS A 141 9.93 -8.75 -4.01
N TYR A 142 11.03 -8.04 -4.23
CA TYR A 142 12.26 -8.23 -3.46
C TYR A 142 12.16 -7.60 -2.07
N PRO A 143 12.99 -8.04 -1.09
CA PRO A 143 13.06 -7.39 0.22
C PRO A 143 13.32 -5.89 0.14
N THR A 144 14.17 -5.42 -0.78
CA THR A 144 14.43 -3.98 -0.96
C THR A 144 13.25 -3.23 -1.58
N ASP A 145 12.39 -3.86 -2.40
CA ASP A 145 11.14 -3.25 -2.87
C ASP A 145 10.18 -3.02 -1.72
N VAL A 146 10.12 -3.97 -0.78
CA VAL A 146 9.32 -3.88 0.43
C VAL A 146 9.85 -2.76 1.33
N LEU A 147 11.15 -2.70 1.57
CA LEU A 147 11.77 -1.63 2.36
C LEU A 147 11.57 -0.26 1.71
N GLY A 148 11.76 -0.15 0.39
CA GLY A 148 11.46 1.07 -0.36
C GLY A 148 10.00 1.49 -0.23
N GLY A 149 9.08 0.53 -0.33
CA GLY A 149 7.66 0.76 -0.11
C GLY A 149 7.35 1.26 1.30
N MET A 150 7.99 0.70 2.34
CA MET A 150 7.85 1.17 3.74
C MET A 150 8.27 2.62 3.88
N ILE A 151 9.43 2.99 3.34
CA ILE A 151 9.97 4.36 3.42
C ILE A 151 9.04 5.34 2.70
N VAL A 152 8.65 5.03 1.46
CA VAL A 152 7.75 5.87 0.66
C VAL A 152 6.39 6.01 1.35
N GLY A 153 5.83 4.91 1.84
CA GLY A 153 4.55 4.91 2.55
C GLY A 153 4.59 5.76 3.83
N CYS A 154 5.63 5.62 4.65
CA CYS A 154 5.80 6.43 5.85
C CYS A 154 5.92 7.93 5.53
N ALA A 155 6.68 8.28 4.50
CA ALA A 155 6.80 9.66 4.03
C ALA A 155 5.45 10.19 3.51
N ALA A 156 4.75 9.41 2.66
CA ALA A 156 3.43 9.77 2.15
C ALA A 156 2.41 9.96 3.29
N GLY A 157 2.45 9.13 4.33
CA GLY A 157 1.62 9.27 5.52
C GLY A 157 1.88 10.55 6.31
N TYR A 158 3.15 10.89 6.51
CA TYR A 158 3.54 12.13 7.18
C TYR A 158 3.09 13.37 6.41
N PHE A 159 3.45 13.46 5.12
CA PHE A 159 3.10 14.60 4.28
C PHE A 159 1.59 14.67 4.00
N GLY A 160 0.92 13.54 3.83
CA GLY A 160 -0.53 13.46 3.68
C GLY A 160 -1.27 14.02 4.89
N ASN A 161 -0.83 13.70 6.10
CA ASN A 161 -1.41 14.29 7.31
C ASN A 161 -1.19 15.82 7.37
N ARG A 162 -0.01 16.32 6.97
CA ARG A 162 0.27 17.77 6.91
C ARG A 162 -0.62 18.47 5.88
N LEU A 163 -0.74 17.87 4.69
CA LEU A 163 -1.59 18.39 3.62
C LEU A 163 -3.06 18.44 4.05
N ALA A 164 -3.58 17.35 4.61
CA ALA A 164 -4.95 17.29 5.10
C ALA A 164 -5.24 18.33 6.18
N ALA A 165 -4.31 18.52 7.13
CA ALA A 165 -4.45 19.54 8.17
C ALA A 165 -4.54 20.98 7.59
N HIS A 166 -3.77 21.26 6.54
CA HIS A 166 -3.84 22.54 5.83
C HIS A 166 -5.16 22.73 5.09
N LEU A 167 -5.61 21.69 4.37
CA LEU A 167 -6.83 21.73 3.54
C LEU A 167 -8.11 21.78 4.39
N ILE A 168 -8.18 21.07 5.53
CA ILE A 168 -9.33 21.13 6.45
C ILE A 168 -9.50 22.52 7.04
N ARG A 169 -8.43 23.25 7.26
CA ARG A 169 -8.46 24.62 7.73
C ARG A 169 -9.08 25.59 6.72
N SER A 170 -9.11 25.23 5.44
CA SER A 170 -9.60 26.05 4.32
C SER A 170 -11.02 25.74 3.80
N TRP A 171 -11.88 25.07 4.58
CA TRP A 171 -13.33 24.88 4.31
C TRP A 171 -13.74 23.92 3.15
N ARG A 172 -12.94 22.99 2.65
CA ARG A 172 -13.35 22.10 1.53
C ARG A 172 -13.13 20.60 1.77
N PRO A 173 -13.61 19.97 2.87
CA PRO A 173 -13.38 18.54 3.12
C PRO A 173 -14.11 17.60 2.14
N ILE A 174 -15.28 18.01 1.60
CA ILE A 174 -16.10 17.16 0.72
C ILE A 174 -15.48 17.03 -0.68
N LEU A 175 -14.95 18.13 -1.24
CA LEU A 175 -14.29 18.11 -2.56
C LEU A 175 -13.00 17.29 -2.58
N ILE A 176 -12.31 17.18 -1.43
CA ILE A 176 -11.10 16.35 -1.30
C ILE A 176 -11.49 14.88 -1.33
N ALA A 177 -12.54 14.48 -0.61
CA ALA A 177 -12.99 13.10 -0.54
C ALA A 177 -13.45 12.57 -1.92
N THR A 178 -14.22 13.35 -2.66
CA THR A 178 -14.68 12.97 -4.01
C THR A 178 -13.55 12.95 -5.03
N GLY A 179 -12.64 13.93 -4.99
CA GLY A 179 -11.46 13.97 -5.86
C GLY A 179 -10.50 12.81 -5.61
N VAL A 180 -10.31 12.42 -4.36
CA VAL A 180 -9.46 11.28 -3.97
C VAL A 180 -10.04 9.96 -4.44
N CYS A 181 -11.33 9.71 -4.20
CA CYS A 181 -11.97 8.48 -4.67
C CYS A 181 -11.94 8.38 -6.19
N ALA A 182 -12.18 9.48 -6.90
CA ALA A 182 -12.11 9.52 -8.36
C ALA A 182 -10.69 9.29 -8.89
N LEU A 183 -9.67 9.91 -8.27
CA LEU A 183 -8.27 9.74 -8.68
C LEU A 183 -7.78 8.32 -8.43
N VAL A 184 -8.10 7.74 -7.28
CA VAL A 184 -7.72 6.36 -6.95
C VAL A 184 -8.43 5.37 -7.86
N ALA A 185 -9.72 5.57 -8.17
CA ALA A 185 -10.46 4.76 -9.14
C ALA A 185 -9.85 4.87 -10.55
N PHE A 186 -9.49 6.09 -10.98
CA PHE A 186 -8.83 6.34 -12.27
C PHE A 186 -7.45 5.67 -12.35
N LEU A 187 -6.64 5.80 -11.31
CA LEU A 187 -5.32 5.16 -11.24
C LEU A 187 -5.43 3.62 -11.20
N TYR A 188 -6.46 3.11 -10.53
CA TYR A 188 -6.78 1.69 -10.55
C TYR A 188 -7.09 1.19 -11.97
N TYR A 189 -7.99 1.87 -12.68
CA TYR A 189 -8.42 1.45 -14.02
C TYR A 189 -7.29 1.51 -15.06
N ARG A 190 -6.29 2.36 -14.86
CA ARG A 190 -5.18 2.55 -15.81
C ARG A 190 -3.95 1.67 -15.52
N PHE A 191 -3.78 1.15 -14.30
CA PHE A 191 -2.56 0.44 -13.87
C PHE A 191 -2.82 -0.96 -13.26
N CYS A 192 -4.04 -1.43 -13.24
CA CYS A 192 -4.44 -2.82 -13.01
C CYS A 192 -5.15 -3.39 -14.22
#